data_9e699aa0f9811e5d0c6bbda17d558c7f
#
_entry.id   9e699aa0f9811e5d0c6bbda17d558c7f
#
_cell.length_a   1.000
_cell.length_b   1.000
_cell.length_c   1.000
_cell.angle_alpha   90.00
_cell.angle_beta   90.00
_cell.angle_gamma   90.00
#
_symmetry.space_group_name_H-M   'P 1'
#
loop_
_entity.id
_entity.type
_entity.pdbx_description
1 polymer ?
#
loop_
_entity_poly.entity_id
_entity_poly.type
_entity_poly.pdbx_seq_one_letter_code
_entity_poly.pdbx_strand_id
1 'polypeptide(L)'
;MRFIEFNIKYEVTDNSVMYLVYRLDDNGNITNGALSLREVQRGLWQAKLDVSDDYANIVYGYELLSGDRVLANEWTGTPHTLRFNCINRNYIVHDMWLDSPVGYYKQTNLFRFFDNAGLQLDEPSINWYNRSVTFSVYATGLQKGERLYLAGEADVLGNWNPEKALPMQQRVPNRWSVTFDVANLWSGSLRYKFIAIDSEGNVRWEDGDNRHILLPDFEAATNYFYQLDELNFPCDNLRIAGTVIPLFSLRSAHGWGIGDFGDIRLMADWLAHTGQNILQLLPVNDTTVCGGNEDSYPYNCVSVYALNPIYADMSCLPALSSDKRNAYYQKESKALNTLAAVSYAKVYMLKLGYL
;
A
#
# COMPACT_ATOMS: atom_id res chain seq x y z
N MET A 1 -29.72 3.99 -17.80
CA MET A 1 -29.10 5.13 -17.09
C MET A 1 -29.17 4.87 -15.60
N ARG A 2 -28.09 5.08 -14.87
CA ARG A 2 -27.97 4.94 -13.42
C ARG A 2 -27.84 6.30 -12.78
N PHE A 3 -28.41 6.42 -11.59
CA PHE A 3 -28.34 7.63 -10.79
C PHE A 3 -27.46 7.38 -9.56
N ILE A 4 -26.50 8.27 -9.32
CA ILE A 4 -25.61 8.18 -8.17
C ILE A 4 -25.74 9.45 -7.35
N GLU A 5 -26.02 9.31 -6.08
CA GLU A 5 -26.00 10.39 -5.10
C GLU A 5 -24.80 10.17 -4.17
N PHE A 6 -23.83 11.08 -4.20
CA PHE A 6 -22.67 11.07 -3.34
C PHE A 6 -22.91 11.95 -2.13
N ASN A 7 -22.65 11.41 -0.95
CA ASN A 7 -22.72 12.13 0.31
C ASN A 7 -21.41 11.93 1.05
N ILE A 8 -20.75 13.02 1.46
CA ILE A 8 -19.51 12.97 2.24
C ILE A 8 -19.60 13.92 3.44
N LYS A 9 -19.15 13.44 4.61
CA LYS A 9 -19.02 14.25 5.81
C LYS A 9 -17.61 14.79 5.91
N TYR A 10 -17.47 16.12 5.84
CA TYR A 10 -16.18 16.80 5.99
C TYR A 10 -16.40 18.24 6.45
N GLU A 11 -15.84 18.62 7.60
CA GLU A 11 -15.94 19.99 8.09
C GLU A 11 -14.88 20.88 7.41
N VAL A 12 -15.34 21.96 6.83
CA VAL A 12 -14.52 22.98 6.18
C VAL A 12 -14.57 24.26 7.00
N THR A 13 -13.43 24.85 7.28
CA THR A 13 -13.30 26.03 8.16
C THR A 13 -13.25 27.37 7.41
N ASP A 14 -13.17 27.32 6.07
CA ASP A 14 -13.06 28.49 5.20
C ASP A 14 -14.10 28.43 4.05
N ASN A 15 -14.04 29.38 3.11
CA ASN A 15 -14.92 29.41 1.95
C ASN A 15 -14.48 28.47 0.81
N SER A 16 -13.96 27.31 1.15
CA SER A 16 -13.55 26.30 0.16
C SER A 16 -14.75 25.54 -0.37
N VAL A 17 -14.61 25.04 -1.59
CA VAL A 17 -15.63 24.22 -2.29
C VAL A 17 -15.07 22.81 -2.46
N MET A 18 -15.89 21.82 -2.18
CA MET A 18 -15.55 20.42 -2.40
C MET A 18 -15.92 20.01 -3.81
N TYR A 19 -15.01 19.28 -4.46
CA TYR A 19 -15.20 18.69 -5.77
C TYR A 19 -15.07 17.17 -5.71
N LEU A 20 -15.95 16.49 -6.42
CA LEU A 20 -15.82 15.08 -6.79
C LEU A 20 -15.06 15.03 -8.11
N VAL A 21 -13.89 14.43 -8.13
CA VAL A 21 -13.16 14.10 -9.36
C VAL A 21 -13.33 12.61 -9.65
N TYR A 22 -13.71 12.27 -10.89
CA TYR A 22 -14.06 10.89 -11.20
C TYR A 22 -13.58 10.44 -12.58
N ARG A 23 -13.47 9.14 -12.71
CA ARG A 23 -13.16 8.43 -13.95
C ARG A 23 -14.17 7.29 -14.15
N LEU A 24 -14.81 7.29 -15.29
CA LEU A 24 -15.66 6.20 -15.78
C LEU A 24 -14.88 5.39 -16.81
N ASP A 25 -14.97 4.08 -16.75
CA ASP A 25 -14.29 3.16 -17.66
C ASP A 25 -15.33 2.27 -18.36
N ASP A 26 -15.31 2.30 -19.70
CA ASP A 26 -16.04 1.43 -20.58
C ASP A 26 -15.06 0.68 -21.49
N ASN A 27 -14.58 -0.49 -21.05
CA ASN A 27 -13.74 -1.40 -21.83
C ASN A 27 -12.57 -0.72 -22.58
N GLY A 28 -11.95 0.28 -21.91
CA GLY A 28 -10.81 1.06 -22.43
C GLY A 28 -11.16 2.47 -22.91
N ASN A 29 -12.44 2.85 -22.99
CA ASN A 29 -12.84 4.24 -23.17
C ASN A 29 -12.96 4.91 -21.79
N ILE A 30 -12.05 5.82 -21.49
CA ILE A 30 -11.99 6.51 -20.20
C ILE A 30 -12.61 7.90 -20.36
N THR A 31 -13.62 8.19 -19.53
CA THR A 31 -14.20 9.52 -19.40
C THR A 31 -13.87 10.07 -18.01
N ASN A 32 -13.14 11.20 -17.98
CA ASN A 32 -12.84 11.91 -16.75
C ASN A 32 -13.80 13.08 -16.58
N GLY A 33 -14.17 13.37 -15.33
CA GLY A 33 -15.02 14.50 -15.00
C GLY A 33 -14.74 15.04 -13.61
N ALA A 34 -15.24 16.23 -13.36
CA ALA A 34 -15.26 16.86 -12.05
C ALA A 34 -16.63 17.51 -11.82
N LEU A 35 -17.11 17.43 -10.58
CA LEU A 35 -18.40 17.95 -10.18
C LEU A 35 -18.29 18.64 -8.82
N SER A 36 -18.75 19.90 -8.71
CA SER A 36 -18.79 20.58 -7.42
C SER A 36 -19.87 20.01 -6.53
N LEU A 37 -19.55 19.78 -5.26
CA LEU A 37 -20.53 19.39 -4.27
C LEU A 37 -21.19 20.64 -3.65
N ARG A 38 -22.43 20.45 -3.25
CA ARG A 38 -23.18 21.44 -2.46
C ARG A 38 -23.20 21.01 -1.00
N GLU A 39 -22.89 21.92 -0.10
CA GLU A 39 -23.13 21.70 1.33
C GLU A 39 -24.64 21.78 1.61
N VAL A 40 -25.23 20.65 1.97
CA VAL A 40 -26.66 20.53 2.25
C VAL A 40 -26.98 20.70 3.73
N GLN A 41 -26.01 20.42 4.58
CA GLN A 41 -26.00 20.65 6.01
C GLN A 41 -24.55 20.91 6.42
N ARG A 42 -24.31 21.62 7.51
CA ARG A 42 -22.95 21.87 7.99
C ARG A 42 -22.11 20.58 8.02
N GLY A 43 -21.02 20.58 7.24
CA GLY A 43 -20.11 19.46 7.10
C GLY A 43 -20.67 18.26 6.32
N LEU A 44 -21.87 18.35 5.73
CA LEU A 44 -22.42 17.31 4.85
C LEU A 44 -22.52 17.85 3.42
N TRP A 45 -21.72 17.29 2.54
CA TRP A 45 -21.63 17.66 1.12
C TRP A 45 -22.29 16.62 0.23
N GLN A 46 -22.97 17.09 -0.81
CA GLN A 46 -23.71 16.22 -1.71
C GLN A 46 -23.47 16.60 -3.18
N ALA A 47 -23.38 15.57 -4.03
CA ALA A 47 -23.42 15.69 -5.48
C ALA A 47 -24.29 14.59 -6.08
N LYS A 48 -24.80 14.83 -7.30
CA LYS A 48 -25.63 13.89 -8.05
C LYS A 48 -25.06 13.73 -9.45
N LEU A 49 -24.97 12.49 -9.92
CA LEU A 49 -24.39 12.16 -11.21
C LEU A 49 -25.23 11.10 -11.92
N ASP A 50 -25.61 11.39 -13.17
CA ASP A 50 -26.21 10.41 -14.05
C ASP A 50 -25.14 9.71 -14.88
N VAL A 51 -25.15 8.38 -14.89
CA VAL A 51 -24.14 7.55 -15.56
C VAL A 51 -24.81 6.61 -16.56
N SER A 52 -24.25 6.48 -17.78
CA SER A 52 -24.75 5.51 -18.76
C SER A 52 -24.63 4.08 -18.24
N ASP A 53 -25.52 3.21 -18.70
CA ASP A 53 -25.49 1.77 -18.39
C ASP A 53 -24.28 1.05 -19.00
N ASP A 54 -23.56 1.67 -19.93
CA ASP A 54 -22.40 1.10 -20.61
C ASP A 54 -21.18 0.99 -19.67
N TYR A 55 -21.08 1.86 -18.65
CA TYR A 55 -19.96 1.84 -17.72
C TYR A 55 -20.12 0.73 -16.68
N ALA A 56 -19.03 0.01 -16.40
CA ALA A 56 -18.98 -1.05 -15.39
C ALA A 56 -18.69 -0.55 -13.98
N ASN A 57 -17.98 0.57 -13.86
CA ASN A 57 -17.60 1.16 -12.58
C ASN A 57 -17.31 2.66 -12.71
N ILE A 58 -17.25 3.31 -11.54
CA ILE A 58 -16.71 4.65 -11.37
C ILE A 58 -15.60 4.60 -10.32
N VAL A 59 -14.46 5.21 -10.64
CA VAL A 59 -13.36 5.46 -9.72
C VAL A 59 -13.34 6.94 -9.42
N TYR A 60 -13.30 7.34 -8.16
CA TYR A 60 -13.45 8.75 -7.78
C TYR A 60 -12.70 9.09 -6.50
N GLY A 61 -12.60 10.36 -6.21
CA GLY A 61 -12.07 10.94 -4.97
C GLY A 61 -12.55 12.36 -4.79
N TYR A 62 -12.19 12.95 -3.66
CA TYR A 62 -12.62 14.29 -3.31
C TYR A 62 -11.42 15.24 -3.20
N GLU A 63 -11.65 16.48 -3.63
CA GLU A 63 -10.68 17.58 -3.58
C GLU A 63 -11.34 18.81 -2.96
N LEU A 64 -10.58 19.54 -2.16
CA LEU A 64 -10.99 20.81 -1.57
C LEU A 64 -10.27 21.96 -2.26
N LEU A 65 -11.02 22.90 -2.84
CA LEU A 65 -10.47 24.01 -3.60
C LEU A 65 -10.88 25.37 -3.00
N SER A 66 -9.98 26.35 -3.05
CA SER A 66 -10.27 27.76 -2.82
C SER A 66 -9.90 28.56 -4.07
N GLY A 67 -10.91 28.97 -4.84
CA GLY A 67 -10.71 29.43 -6.22
C GLY A 67 -10.10 28.32 -7.07
N ASP A 68 -9.01 28.63 -7.78
CA ASP A 68 -8.29 27.65 -8.60
C ASP A 68 -7.20 26.86 -7.84
N ARG A 69 -7.05 27.11 -6.54
CA ARG A 69 -6.02 26.48 -5.74
C ARG A 69 -6.57 25.26 -4.99
N VAL A 70 -5.98 24.09 -5.21
CA VAL A 70 -6.23 22.90 -4.44
C VAL A 70 -5.61 23.06 -3.04
N LEU A 71 -6.44 22.95 -2.00
CA LEU A 71 -6.04 23.04 -0.60
C LEU A 71 -5.77 21.66 0.00
N ALA A 72 -6.59 20.68 -0.34
CA ALA A 72 -6.46 19.31 0.13
C ALA A 72 -6.99 18.33 -0.91
N ASN A 73 -6.36 17.18 -1.00
CA ASN A 73 -6.79 16.03 -1.78
C ASN A 73 -6.92 14.83 -0.85
N GLU A 74 -7.85 13.96 -1.12
CA GLU A 74 -7.85 12.65 -0.50
C GLU A 74 -6.58 11.87 -0.86
N TRP A 75 -6.28 10.88 -0.03
CA TRP A 75 -5.19 9.95 -0.32
C TRP A 75 -5.51 9.09 -1.55
N THR A 76 -4.65 9.17 -2.55
CA THR A 76 -4.86 8.55 -3.87
C THR A 76 -4.35 7.12 -3.98
N GLY A 77 -3.75 6.55 -2.94
CA GLY A 77 -3.17 5.21 -2.97
C GLY A 77 -4.18 4.10 -3.25
N THR A 78 -5.44 4.28 -2.79
CA THR A 78 -6.58 3.43 -3.15
C THR A 78 -7.84 4.30 -3.24
N PRO A 79 -8.15 4.85 -4.42
CA PRO A 79 -9.31 5.72 -4.61
C PRO A 79 -10.63 4.98 -4.36
N HIS A 80 -11.68 5.71 -4.10
CA HIS A 80 -13.03 5.15 -4.03
C HIS A 80 -13.37 4.45 -5.34
N THR A 81 -14.04 3.33 -5.25
CA THR A 81 -14.50 2.58 -6.43
C THR A 81 -15.88 2.03 -6.18
N LEU A 82 -16.83 2.42 -7.00
CA LEU A 82 -18.17 1.89 -7.02
C LEU A 82 -18.36 1.06 -8.29
N ARG A 83 -18.70 -0.20 -8.13
CA ARG A 83 -19.02 -1.11 -9.24
C ARG A 83 -20.51 -1.20 -9.44
N PHE A 84 -20.91 -1.17 -10.70
CA PHE A 84 -22.31 -1.25 -11.07
C PHE A 84 -22.73 -2.69 -11.34
N ASN A 85 -23.96 -3.01 -10.98
CA ASN A 85 -24.63 -4.25 -11.36
C ASN A 85 -25.78 -3.96 -12.34
N CYS A 86 -26.42 -5.00 -12.88
CA CYS A 86 -27.49 -4.83 -13.86
C CYS A 86 -28.88 -4.63 -13.21
N ILE A 87 -29.00 -4.80 -11.88
CA ILE A 87 -30.28 -4.68 -11.16
C ILE A 87 -30.47 -3.27 -10.60
N ASN A 88 -29.45 -2.76 -9.92
CA ASN A 88 -29.55 -1.47 -9.25
C ASN A 88 -29.45 -0.33 -10.27
N ARG A 89 -30.38 0.60 -10.19
CA ARG A 89 -30.42 1.83 -10.98
C ARG A 89 -30.01 3.04 -10.18
N ASN A 90 -30.18 2.97 -8.87
CA ASN A 90 -29.85 4.02 -7.95
C ASN A 90 -28.71 3.56 -7.02
N TYR A 91 -27.77 4.44 -6.79
CA TYR A 91 -26.65 4.26 -5.84
C TYR A 91 -26.61 5.45 -4.92
N ILE A 92 -26.78 5.21 -3.62
CA ILE A 92 -26.68 6.23 -2.59
C ILE A 92 -25.39 5.95 -1.83
N VAL A 93 -24.42 6.83 -2.01
CA VAL A 93 -23.06 6.66 -1.51
C VAL A 93 -22.88 7.53 -0.28
N HIS A 94 -22.40 6.95 0.80
CA HIS A 94 -22.01 7.62 2.03
C HIS A 94 -20.51 7.41 2.24
N ASP A 95 -19.73 8.43 1.90
CA ASP A 95 -18.31 8.41 2.00
C ASP A 95 -17.79 9.12 3.23
N MET A 96 -16.59 8.76 3.60
CA MET A 96 -15.74 9.47 4.53
C MET A 96 -14.52 9.94 3.78
N TRP A 97 -13.95 11.06 4.20
CA TRP A 97 -12.68 11.54 3.66
C TRP A 97 -11.58 10.51 3.92
N LEU A 98 -10.91 10.09 2.86
CA LEU A 98 -9.84 9.09 2.95
C LEU A 98 -8.51 9.80 3.20
N ASP A 99 -8.03 9.72 4.43
CA ASP A 99 -6.65 9.98 4.76
C ASP A 99 -5.79 8.73 4.54
N SER A 100 -4.47 8.92 4.54
CA SER A 100 -3.55 7.78 4.52
C SER A 100 -3.79 6.91 5.77
N PRO A 101 -4.17 5.63 5.61
CA PRO A 101 -4.41 4.77 6.76
C PRO A 101 -3.19 4.67 7.67
N VAL A 102 -3.38 4.54 8.97
CA VAL A 102 -2.28 4.38 9.95
C VAL A 102 -1.37 3.21 9.57
N GLY A 103 -1.94 2.14 9.03
CA GLY A 103 -1.20 0.97 8.52
C GLY A 103 -0.70 1.11 7.08
N TYR A 104 -0.73 2.29 6.46
CA TYR A 104 -0.35 2.48 5.05
C TYR A 104 1.03 1.93 4.69
N TYR A 105 2.02 2.07 5.58
CA TYR A 105 3.35 1.52 5.37
C TYR A 105 3.33 0.01 5.03
N LYS A 106 2.36 -0.75 5.53
CA LYS A 106 2.16 -2.17 5.22
C LYS A 106 1.77 -2.42 3.76
N GLN A 107 1.35 -1.38 3.04
CA GLN A 107 1.03 -1.46 1.61
C GLN A 107 2.24 -1.21 0.71
N THR A 108 3.35 -0.71 1.27
CA THR A 108 4.58 -0.50 0.51
C THR A 108 5.17 -1.83 0.05
N ASN A 109 5.89 -1.82 -1.09
CA ASN A 109 6.50 -3.03 -1.64
C ASN A 109 7.44 -3.73 -0.64
N LEU A 110 8.13 -2.95 0.20
CA LEU A 110 9.00 -3.48 1.24
C LEU A 110 8.22 -4.36 2.22
N PHE A 111 7.09 -3.88 2.73
CA PHE A 111 6.29 -4.62 3.71
C PHE A 111 5.44 -5.70 3.08
N ARG A 112 4.97 -5.52 1.83
CA ARG A 112 4.29 -6.58 1.08
C ARG A 112 5.17 -7.82 0.90
N PHE A 113 6.46 -7.64 0.77
CA PHE A 113 7.38 -8.78 0.68
C PHE A 113 7.38 -9.61 1.98
N PHE A 114 7.28 -8.97 3.14
CA PHE A 114 7.29 -9.67 4.43
C PHE A 114 5.92 -10.22 4.85
N ASP A 115 4.83 -9.45 4.60
CA ASP A 115 3.48 -9.83 5.07
C ASP A 115 2.64 -10.57 4.02
N ASN A 116 2.88 -10.34 2.74
CA ASN A 116 1.96 -10.71 1.65
C ASN A 116 2.56 -11.69 0.63
N ALA A 117 3.59 -12.43 0.95
CA ALA A 117 4.01 -13.54 0.11
C ALA A 117 2.85 -14.55 0.02
N GLY A 118 1.93 -14.33 -0.91
CA GLY A 118 0.74 -15.15 -1.09
C GLY A 118 -0.60 -14.42 -0.89
N LEU A 119 -0.63 -13.08 -0.91
CA LEU A 119 -1.91 -12.36 -0.92
C LEU A 119 -2.71 -12.75 -2.17
N GLN A 120 -3.72 -13.56 -2.00
CA GLN A 120 -4.66 -13.92 -3.04
C GLN A 120 -5.85 -12.94 -2.96
N LEU A 121 -5.94 -12.04 -3.94
CA LEU A 121 -7.11 -11.18 -4.07
C LEU A 121 -8.31 -12.00 -4.56
N ASP A 122 -9.48 -11.69 -4.05
CA ASP A 122 -10.70 -12.37 -4.42
C ASP A 122 -11.15 -11.97 -5.83
N GLU A 123 -11.60 -12.95 -6.60
CA GLU A 123 -12.30 -12.69 -7.86
C GLU A 123 -13.59 -11.89 -7.59
N PRO A 124 -13.94 -10.95 -8.46
CA PRO A 124 -15.14 -10.15 -8.28
C PRO A 124 -16.40 -11.01 -8.35
N SER A 125 -17.02 -11.29 -7.23
CA SER A 125 -18.41 -11.76 -7.21
C SER A 125 -19.34 -10.56 -7.08
N ILE A 126 -20.36 -10.47 -7.92
CA ILE A 126 -21.38 -9.44 -7.86
C ILE A 126 -22.64 -10.11 -7.34
N ASN A 127 -23.07 -9.71 -6.15
CA ASN A 127 -24.36 -10.15 -5.61
C ASN A 127 -25.47 -9.29 -6.21
N TRP A 128 -26.53 -9.95 -6.65
CA TRP A 128 -27.63 -9.37 -7.40
C TRP A 128 -28.85 -9.19 -6.49
N TYR A 129 -28.87 -8.11 -5.68
CA TYR A 129 -29.99 -7.82 -4.81
C TYR A 129 -30.73 -6.57 -5.27
N ASN A 130 -32.07 -6.62 -5.24
CA ASN A 130 -32.91 -5.48 -5.62
C ASN A 130 -32.82 -4.32 -4.60
N ARG A 131 -32.62 -4.65 -3.34
CA ARG A 131 -32.35 -3.70 -2.25
C ARG A 131 -31.09 -4.17 -1.54
N SER A 132 -30.05 -3.41 -1.59
CA SER A 132 -28.76 -3.86 -1.05
C SER A 132 -28.02 -2.77 -0.29
N VAL A 133 -27.24 -3.22 0.68
CA VAL A 133 -26.22 -2.41 1.35
C VAL A 133 -24.86 -2.99 1.02
N THR A 134 -23.92 -2.12 0.71
CA THR A 134 -22.51 -2.45 0.53
C THR A 134 -21.69 -1.74 1.58
N PHE A 135 -20.91 -2.49 2.36
CA PHE A 135 -19.88 -1.93 3.22
C PHE A 135 -18.51 -2.09 2.58
N SER A 136 -17.72 -1.03 2.63
CA SER A 136 -16.32 -1.01 2.23
C SER A 136 -15.48 -0.47 3.38
N VAL A 137 -14.38 -1.17 3.73
CA VAL A 137 -13.59 -0.85 4.92
C VAL A 137 -12.12 -1.17 4.71
N TYR A 138 -11.24 -0.44 5.41
CA TYR A 138 -9.83 -0.76 5.52
C TYR A 138 -9.57 -1.64 6.75
N ALA A 139 -8.80 -2.71 6.54
CA ALA A 139 -8.41 -3.64 7.59
C ALA A 139 -6.91 -3.94 7.49
N THR A 140 -6.10 -3.08 8.09
CA THR A 140 -4.63 -3.20 8.11
C THR A 140 -4.12 -4.09 9.24
N GLY A 141 -4.96 -4.35 10.26
CA GLY A 141 -4.65 -5.13 11.45
C GLY A 141 -4.92 -6.64 11.35
N LEU A 142 -5.22 -7.17 10.17
CA LEU A 142 -5.41 -8.62 9.98
C LEU A 142 -4.07 -9.35 10.03
N GLN A 143 -4.06 -10.52 10.69
CA GLN A 143 -2.90 -11.40 10.72
C GLN A 143 -2.83 -12.28 9.47
N LYS A 144 -1.68 -12.89 9.23
CA LYS A 144 -1.49 -13.78 8.08
C LYS A 144 -2.47 -14.95 8.14
N GLY A 145 -3.22 -15.15 7.06
CA GLY A 145 -4.21 -16.23 6.95
C GLY A 145 -5.60 -15.87 7.49
N GLU A 146 -5.76 -14.74 8.15
CA GLU A 146 -7.08 -14.26 8.56
C GLU A 146 -7.87 -13.68 7.38
N ARG A 147 -9.17 -13.89 7.39
CA ARG A 147 -10.14 -13.27 6.50
C ARG A 147 -11.16 -12.47 7.30
N LEU A 148 -11.66 -11.42 6.70
CA LEU A 148 -12.63 -10.53 7.33
C LEU A 148 -14.07 -10.99 7.06
N TYR A 149 -14.89 -10.90 8.09
CA TYR A 149 -16.33 -11.19 8.07
C TYR A 149 -17.10 -10.08 8.76
N LEU A 150 -18.37 -9.94 8.40
CA LEU A 150 -19.32 -9.02 9.02
C LEU A 150 -20.33 -9.83 9.84
N ALA A 151 -20.39 -9.58 11.13
CA ALA A 151 -21.36 -10.16 12.07
C ALA A 151 -22.28 -9.07 12.65
N GLY A 152 -23.52 -9.40 12.97
CA GLY A 152 -24.45 -8.43 13.51
C GLY A 152 -25.75 -9.03 14.00
N GLU A 153 -26.67 -8.18 14.44
CA GLU A 153 -27.94 -8.57 15.03
C GLU A 153 -28.98 -9.09 14.04
N ALA A 154 -28.83 -8.77 12.75
CA ALA A 154 -29.76 -9.22 11.73
C ALA A 154 -29.47 -10.65 11.27
N ASP A 155 -30.49 -11.39 10.82
CA ASP A 155 -30.35 -12.75 10.28
C ASP A 155 -29.33 -12.82 9.15
N VAL A 156 -29.32 -11.84 8.24
CA VAL A 156 -28.36 -11.75 7.15
C VAL A 156 -26.92 -11.57 7.62
N LEU A 157 -26.71 -11.07 8.84
CA LEU A 157 -25.40 -10.92 9.49
C LEU A 157 -25.11 -12.02 10.52
N GLY A 158 -25.91 -13.08 10.54
CA GLY A 158 -25.71 -14.28 11.35
C GLY A 158 -26.13 -14.18 12.81
N ASN A 159 -26.88 -13.15 13.24
CA ASN A 159 -27.35 -13.00 14.62
C ASN A 159 -26.21 -13.15 15.66
N TRP A 160 -25.11 -12.47 15.42
CA TRP A 160 -23.89 -12.53 16.25
C TRP A 160 -23.19 -13.91 16.31
N ASN A 161 -23.60 -14.89 15.47
CA ASN A 161 -22.92 -16.18 15.38
C ASN A 161 -21.78 -16.10 14.35
N PRO A 162 -20.49 -16.26 14.77
CA PRO A 162 -19.35 -16.20 13.85
C PRO A 162 -19.41 -17.20 12.69
N GLU A 163 -19.98 -18.40 12.92
CA GLU A 163 -20.11 -19.42 11.87
C GLU A 163 -21.08 -19.02 10.75
N LYS A 164 -21.97 -18.07 11.05
CA LYS A 164 -22.95 -17.52 10.11
C LYS A 164 -22.61 -16.11 9.67
N ALA A 165 -21.50 -15.56 10.09
CA ALA A 165 -21.06 -14.23 9.72
C ALA A 165 -20.82 -14.13 8.21
N LEU A 166 -21.11 -12.99 7.65
CA LEU A 166 -21.05 -12.75 6.22
C LEU A 166 -19.62 -12.54 5.75
N PRO A 167 -19.07 -13.39 4.86
CA PRO A 167 -17.69 -13.25 4.40
C PRO A 167 -17.51 -12.00 3.56
N MET A 168 -16.43 -11.26 3.80
CA MET A 168 -16.04 -10.11 3.00
C MET A 168 -15.02 -10.50 1.93
N GLN A 169 -14.93 -9.69 0.89
CA GLN A 169 -14.02 -9.87 -0.24
C GLN A 169 -12.93 -8.81 -0.22
N GLN A 170 -11.69 -9.25 -0.37
CA GLN A 170 -10.55 -8.36 -0.55
C GLN A 170 -10.20 -8.26 -2.03
N ARG A 171 -10.52 -7.12 -2.65
CA ARG A 171 -10.26 -6.86 -4.07
C ARG A 171 -9.05 -5.98 -4.33
N VAL A 172 -8.63 -5.26 -3.30
CA VAL A 172 -7.44 -4.43 -3.27
C VAL A 172 -6.76 -4.72 -1.93
N PRO A 173 -5.43 -4.68 -1.83
CA PRO A 173 -4.75 -4.91 -0.57
C PRO A 173 -5.35 -4.09 0.57
N ASN A 174 -5.69 -4.77 1.66
CA ASN A 174 -6.29 -4.23 2.88
C ASN A 174 -7.67 -3.54 2.73
N ARG A 175 -8.25 -3.49 1.53
CA ARG A 175 -9.61 -3.00 1.33
C ARG A 175 -10.58 -4.18 1.14
N TRP A 176 -11.52 -4.27 2.04
CA TRP A 176 -12.52 -5.32 2.09
C TRP A 176 -13.90 -4.76 1.82
N SER A 177 -14.72 -5.51 1.14
CA SER A 177 -16.10 -5.11 0.87
C SER A 177 -17.05 -6.31 0.93
N VAL A 178 -18.30 -6.03 1.27
CA VAL A 178 -19.39 -6.99 1.26
C VAL A 178 -20.68 -6.31 0.85
N THR A 179 -21.48 -6.98 0.03
CA THR A 179 -22.82 -6.53 -0.34
C THR A 179 -23.83 -7.56 0.14
N PHE A 180 -24.88 -7.12 0.81
CA PHE A 180 -25.92 -7.98 1.36
C PHE A 180 -27.33 -7.44 1.07
N ASP A 181 -28.30 -8.37 1.06
CA ASP A 181 -29.71 -8.07 0.85
C ASP A 181 -30.32 -7.43 2.10
N VAL A 182 -31.06 -6.37 1.90
CA VAL A 182 -31.79 -5.67 2.97
C VAL A 182 -33.30 -5.66 2.79
N ALA A 183 -33.82 -6.50 1.88
CA ALA A 183 -35.27 -6.57 1.60
C ALA A 183 -36.09 -6.92 2.85
N ASN A 184 -35.52 -7.66 3.79
CA ASN A 184 -36.17 -8.09 5.03
C ASN A 184 -35.70 -7.30 6.26
N LEU A 185 -34.88 -6.27 6.07
CA LEU A 185 -34.50 -5.38 7.16
C LEU A 185 -35.51 -4.23 7.28
N TRP A 186 -35.89 -3.94 8.50
CA TRP A 186 -36.75 -2.79 8.80
C TRP A 186 -35.90 -1.54 8.95
N SER A 187 -36.47 -0.39 8.60
CA SER A 187 -35.85 0.89 8.90
C SER A 187 -35.60 1.04 10.39
N GLY A 188 -34.45 1.58 10.75
CA GLY A 188 -34.05 1.73 12.13
C GLY A 188 -32.55 1.71 12.31
N SER A 189 -32.07 1.13 13.41
CA SER A 189 -30.65 0.98 13.69
C SER A 189 -30.23 -0.46 13.51
N LEU A 190 -29.17 -0.70 12.74
CA LEU A 190 -28.51 -1.98 12.61
C LEU A 190 -27.20 -1.96 13.42
N ARG A 191 -27.06 -2.92 14.36
CA ARG A 191 -25.81 -3.12 15.10
C ARG A 191 -25.01 -4.24 14.46
N TYR A 192 -23.72 -3.99 14.28
CA TYR A 192 -22.80 -4.91 13.64
C TYR A 192 -21.38 -4.77 14.18
N LYS A 193 -20.52 -5.69 13.81
CA LYS A 193 -19.09 -5.70 14.14
C LYS A 193 -18.33 -6.52 13.13
N PHE A 194 -17.07 -6.20 12.93
CA PHE A 194 -16.20 -7.00 12.10
C PHE A 194 -15.49 -8.06 12.93
N ILE A 195 -15.29 -9.22 12.31
CA ILE A 195 -14.54 -10.33 12.89
C ILE A 195 -13.51 -10.84 11.88
N ALA A 196 -12.35 -11.22 12.39
CA ALA A 196 -11.32 -11.91 11.63
C ALA A 196 -11.36 -13.39 11.98
N ILE A 197 -11.33 -14.26 10.99
CA ILE A 197 -11.33 -15.72 11.16
C ILE A 197 -10.13 -16.26 10.40
N ASP A 198 -9.29 -17.06 11.07
CA ASP A 198 -8.14 -17.72 10.48
C ASP A 198 -8.49 -19.07 9.83
N SER A 199 -7.49 -19.74 9.23
CA SER A 199 -7.67 -21.04 8.58
C SER A 199 -8.00 -22.19 9.54
N GLU A 200 -7.81 -22.01 10.85
CA GLU A 200 -8.13 -22.99 11.89
C GLU A 200 -9.52 -22.75 12.49
N GLY A 201 -10.20 -21.65 12.12
CA GLY A 201 -11.51 -21.27 12.62
C GLY A 201 -11.44 -20.44 13.92
N ASN A 202 -10.27 -19.98 14.35
CA ASN A 202 -10.17 -19.07 15.47
C ASN A 202 -10.76 -17.70 15.11
N VAL A 203 -11.59 -17.16 16.00
CA VAL A 203 -12.33 -15.92 15.80
C VAL A 203 -11.73 -14.81 16.65
N ARG A 204 -11.43 -13.69 16.01
CA ARG A 204 -11.00 -12.46 16.66
C ARG A 204 -11.97 -11.34 16.35
N TRP A 205 -12.55 -10.74 17.37
CA TRP A 205 -13.47 -9.64 17.24
C TRP A 205 -12.74 -8.29 17.15
N GLU A 206 -13.29 -7.36 16.40
CA GLU A 206 -12.87 -5.96 16.42
C GLU A 206 -12.97 -5.38 17.84
N ASP A 207 -12.03 -4.55 18.26
CA ASP A 207 -12.04 -3.90 19.57
C ASP A 207 -13.07 -2.75 19.63
N GLY A 208 -13.44 -2.38 20.86
CA GLY A 208 -14.40 -1.30 21.13
C GLY A 208 -15.84 -1.79 21.14
N ASP A 209 -16.78 -0.85 21.08
CA ASP A 209 -18.23 -1.10 21.09
C ASP A 209 -18.72 -1.63 19.74
N ASN A 210 -19.95 -2.19 19.74
CA ASN A 210 -20.61 -2.55 18.49
C ASN A 210 -20.85 -1.31 17.64
N ARG A 211 -20.52 -1.42 16.35
CA ARG A 211 -20.86 -0.37 15.39
C ARG A 211 -22.36 -0.33 15.16
N HIS A 212 -22.88 0.82 14.81
CA HIS A 212 -24.28 0.98 14.46
C HIS A 212 -24.42 1.92 13.26
N ILE A 213 -25.43 1.66 12.45
CA ILE A 213 -25.80 2.50 11.32
C ILE A 213 -27.32 2.69 11.31
N LEU A 214 -27.75 3.90 11.00
CA LEU A 214 -29.17 4.17 10.76
C LEU A 214 -29.50 3.75 9.34
N LEU A 215 -30.50 2.89 9.23
CA LEU A 215 -30.98 2.39 7.96
C LEU A 215 -32.15 3.27 7.49
N PRO A 216 -32.12 3.77 6.26
CA PRO A 216 -33.27 4.46 5.67
C PRO A 216 -34.37 3.45 5.28
N ASP A 217 -35.50 3.95 4.84
CA ASP A 217 -36.45 3.14 4.10
C ASP A 217 -35.84 2.76 2.75
N PHE A 218 -35.58 1.46 2.56
CA PHE A 218 -34.86 0.99 1.39
C PHE A 218 -35.75 0.98 0.14
N GLU A 219 -35.33 1.71 -0.88
CA GLU A 219 -35.98 1.75 -2.18
C GLU A 219 -35.59 0.58 -3.05
N ALA A 220 -36.52 0.15 -3.92
CA ALA A 220 -36.25 -0.88 -4.92
C ALA A 220 -35.20 -0.42 -5.95
N ALA A 221 -34.46 -1.36 -6.51
CA ALA A 221 -33.38 -1.14 -7.47
C ALA A 221 -32.29 -0.18 -6.96
N THR A 222 -32.08 -0.13 -5.63
CA THR A 222 -31.13 0.79 -4.97
C THR A 222 -30.07 0.03 -4.20
N ASN A 223 -28.81 0.47 -4.36
CA ASN A 223 -27.69 0.08 -3.51
C ASN A 223 -27.26 1.27 -2.64
N TYR A 224 -27.18 1.01 -1.35
CA TYR A 224 -26.66 1.96 -0.36
C TYR A 224 -25.22 1.57 -0.06
N PHE A 225 -24.27 2.38 -0.50
CA PHE A 225 -22.84 2.14 -0.32
C PHE A 225 -22.30 2.98 0.84
N TYR A 226 -21.63 2.34 1.77
CA TYR A 226 -21.00 2.99 2.91
C TYR A 226 -19.50 2.69 2.92
N GLN A 227 -18.70 3.75 2.79
CA GLN A 227 -17.30 3.71 3.16
C GLN A 227 -17.21 3.91 4.67
N LEU A 228 -16.62 2.93 5.36
CA LEU A 228 -16.51 2.91 6.81
C LEU A 228 -15.09 3.26 7.25
N ASP A 229 -14.97 3.68 8.51
CA ASP A 229 -13.69 3.91 9.17
C ASP A 229 -12.79 2.68 9.16
N GLU A 230 -11.48 2.91 9.30
CA GLU A 230 -10.50 1.84 9.51
C GLU A 230 -10.90 0.96 10.71
N LEU A 231 -10.65 -0.35 10.57
CA LEU A 231 -11.01 -1.31 11.62
C LEU A 231 -10.02 -1.27 12.78
N ASN A 232 -10.58 -1.35 13.99
CA ASN A 232 -9.80 -1.37 15.20
C ASN A 232 -9.47 -2.83 15.63
N PHE A 233 -8.66 -3.52 14.83
CA PHE A 233 -8.05 -4.77 15.27
C PHE A 233 -6.72 -4.44 15.94
N PRO A 234 -6.45 -5.02 17.14
CA PRO A 234 -5.14 -4.92 17.74
C PRO A 234 -4.10 -5.42 16.73
N CYS A 235 -3.27 -4.54 16.26
CA CYS A 235 -2.12 -4.93 15.45
C CYS A 235 -1.07 -5.52 16.39
N ASP A 236 -0.62 -6.73 16.13
CA ASP A 236 0.69 -7.13 16.55
C ASP A 236 1.67 -6.17 15.88
N ASN A 237 2.28 -5.30 16.68
CA ASN A 237 3.22 -4.34 16.17
C ASN A 237 4.28 -5.10 15.38
N LEU A 238 4.38 -4.84 14.09
CA LEU A 238 5.43 -5.40 13.26
C LEU A 238 6.78 -5.03 13.88
N ARG A 239 7.44 -5.98 14.51
CA ARG A 239 8.75 -5.78 15.13
C ARG A 239 9.81 -6.05 14.08
N ILE A 240 10.40 -4.99 13.58
CA ILE A 240 11.47 -5.05 12.59
C ILE A 240 12.73 -4.50 13.22
N ALA A 241 13.81 -5.26 13.14
CA ALA A 241 15.14 -4.81 13.49
C ALA A 241 16.01 -4.81 12.23
N GLY A 242 16.92 -3.86 12.14
CA GLY A 242 17.83 -3.76 10.99
C GLY A 242 19.10 -3.00 11.31
N THR A 243 20.05 -3.11 10.42
CA THR A 243 21.33 -2.40 10.50
C THR A 243 21.45 -1.41 9.33
N VAL A 244 21.88 -0.20 9.64
CA VAL A 244 22.29 0.80 8.64
C VAL A 244 23.80 0.75 8.54
N ILE A 245 24.35 0.55 7.34
CA ILE A 245 25.80 0.48 7.15
C ILE A 245 26.20 1.03 5.78
N PRO A 246 27.27 1.83 5.68
CA PRO A 246 27.84 2.17 4.39
C PRO A 246 28.52 0.93 3.79
N LEU A 247 28.25 0.65 2.51
CA LEU A 247 28.83 -0.52 1.84
C LEU A 247 30.36 -0.51 1.90
N PHE A 248 30.99 0.66 1.72
CA PHE A 248 32.45 0.80 1.76
C PHE A 248 33.09 0.41 3.10
N SER A 249 32.33 0.35 4.19
CA SER A 249 32.85 -0.01 5.51
C SER A 249 32.87 -1.50 5.79
N LEU A 250 32.20 -2.31 4.95
CA LEU A 250 32.26 -3.77 5.06
C LEU A 250 33.66 -4.27 4.71
N ARG A 251 34.07 -5.35 5.37
CA ARG A 251 35.36 -5.99 5.14
C ARG A 251 35.20 -7.51 5.18
N SER A 252 35.67 -8.17 4.14
CA SER A 252 35.77 -9.62 4.08
C SER A 252 37.16 -10.08 3.69
N ALA A 253 37.42 -11.38 3.80
CA ALA A 253 38.69 -11.96 3.39
C ALA A 253 38.93 -11.85 1.87
N HIS A 254 37.86 -11.69 1.09
CA HIS A 254 37.90 -11.59 -0.37
C HIS A 254 37.91 -10.15 -0.89
N GLY A 255 37.76 -9.18 0.01
CA GLY A 255 37.68 -7.77 -0.33
C GLY A 255 38.95 -7.20 -0.94
N TRP A 256 38.83 -6.17 -1.75
CA TRP A 256 39.92 -5.41 -2.36
C TRP A 256 40.21 -4.10 -1.65
N GLY A 257 40.08 -4.09 -0.30
CA GLY A 257 40.34 -2.93 0.53
C GLY A 257 39.15 -2.00 0.75
N ILE A 258 37.98 -2.38 0.24
CA ILE A 258 36.67 -1.72 0.42
C ILE A 258 35.59 -2.79 0.38
N GLY A 259 34.46 -2.56 1.07
CA GLY A 259 33.29 -3.43 0.94
C GLY A 259 32.67 -3.31 -0.44
N ASP A 260 32.16 -4.43 -0.95
CA ASP A 260 31.58 -4.54 -2.29
C ASP A 260 30.26 -5.32 -2.31
N PHE A 261 29.66 -5.52 -3.49
CA PHE A 261 28.37 -6.19 -3.62
C PHE A 261 28.41 -7.66 -3.16
N GLY A 262 29.58 -8.31 -3.18
CA GLY A 262 29.74 -9.66 -2.61
C GLY A 262 29.62 -9.66 -1.08
N ASP A 263 30.10 -8.61 -0.42
CA ASP A 263 30.00 -8.47 1.03
C ASP A 263 28.57 -8.28 1.54
N ILE A 264 27.66 -7.80 0.69
CA ILE A 264 26.21 -7.69 1.03
C ILE A 264 25.64 -9.07 1.37
N ARG A 265 26.03 -10.12 0.68
CA ARG A 265 25.55 -11.49 0.95
C ARG A 265 25.98 -11.94 2.34
N LEU A 266 27.26 -11.74 2.67
CA LEU A 266 27.80 -12.08 3.99
C LEU A 266 27.11 -11.28 5.11
N MET A 267 26.84 -10.01 4.83
CA MET A 267 26.11 -9.16 5.78
C MET A 267 24.65 -9.58 5.94
N ALA A 268 23.98 -9.99 4.86
CA ALA A 268 22.60 -10.51 4.90
C ALA A 268 22.53 -11.81 5.71
N ASP A 269 23.48 -12.72 5.54
CA ASP A 269 23.56 -13.96 6.34
C ASP A 269 23.78 -13.64 7.82
N TRP A 270 24.64 -12.70 8.13
CA TRP A 270 24.86 -12.26 9.51
C TRP A 270 23.61 -11.66 10.13
N LEU A 271 22.87 -10.79 9.40
CA LEU A 271 21.61 -10.21 9.85
C LEU A 271 20.57 -11.30 10.12
N ALA A 272 20.41 -12.28 9.22
CA ALA A 272 19.50 -13.39 9.41
C ALA A 272 19.83 -14.20 10.68
N HIS A 273 21.11 -14.50 10.92
CA HIS A 273 21.57 -15.19 12.13
C HIS A 273 21.32 -14.40 13.43
N THR A 274 21.29 -13.07 13.35
CA THR A 274 21.01 -12.19 14.50
C THR A 274 19.55 -11.80 14.65
N GLY A 275 18.66 -12.37 13.83
CA GLY A 275 17.21 -12.11 13.87
C GLY A 275 16.82 -10.73 13.32
N GLN A 276 17.66 -10.12 12.52
CA GLN A 276 17.38 -8.86 11.84
C GLN A 276 16.79 -9.11 10.46
N ASN A 277 15.93 -8.18 10.00
CA ASN A 277 15.15 -8.34 8.78
C ASN A 277 15.48 -7.29 7.72
N ILE A 278 16.18 -6.22 8.07
CA ILE A 278 16.45 -5.09 7.18
C ILE A 278 17.94 -4.75 7.18
N LEU A 279 18.49 -4.60 5.98
CA LEU A 279 19.77 -3.97 5.72
C LEU A 279 19.55 -2.66 4.98
N GLN A 280 19.87 -1.55 5.59
CA GLN A 280 19.89 -0.26 4.91
C GLN A 280 21.31 0.10 4.53
N LEU A 281 21.56 0.27 3.24
CA LEU A 281 22.84 0.76 2.72
C LEU A 281 22.78 2.28 2.52
N LEU A 282 23.91 2.96 2.69
CA LEU A 282 24.05 4.31 2.15
C LEU A 282 24.09 4.25 0.62
N PRO A 283 23.88 5.38 -0.10
CA PRO A 283 23.88 5.40 -1.56
C PRO A 283 25.12 4.70 -2.14
N VAL A 284 24.90 3.87 -3.14
CA VAL A 284 25.94 3.10 -3.85
C VAL A 284 26.12 3.55 -5.29
N ASN A 285 25.48 4.67 -5.61
CA ASN A 285 25.53 5.26 -6.95
C ASN A 285 26.93 5.85 -7.24
N ASP A 286 27.20 6.06 -8.52
CA ASP A 286 28.48 6.58 -8.98
C ASP A 286 28.66 8.04 -8.55
N THR A 287 29.74 8.29 -7.81
CA THR A 287 30.16 9.60 -7.32
C THR A 287 31.44 10.07 -8.04
N THR A 288 31.89 9.35 -9.06
CA THR A 288 33.18 9.57 -9.68
C THR A 288 33.25 10.86 -10.49
N VAL A 289 34.09 11.80 -10.07
CA VAL A 289 34.41 13.03 -10.80
C VAL A 289 35.88 13.04 -11.17
N CYS A 290 36.77 12.73 -10.21
CA CYS A 290 38.24 12.79 -10.42
C CYS A 290 38.94 11.45 -10.08
N GLY A 291 38.24 10.48 -9.50
CA GLY A 291 38.82 9.24 -9.00
C GLY A 291 39.64 9.38 -7.73
N GLY A 292 39.52 10.51 -7.06
CA GLY A 292 40.23 10.85 -5.81
C GLY A 292 39.46 10.49 -4.55
N ASN A 293 40.03 10.88 -3.39
CA ASN A 293 39.36 10.67 -2.10
C ASN A 293 38.10 11.55 -1.95
N GLU A 294 38.02 12.65 -2.68
CA GLU A 294 36.89 13.57 -2.72
C GLU A 294 35.60 12.88 -3.22
N ASP A 295 35.75 11.86 -4.06
CA ASP A 295 34.63 11.08 -4.61
C ASP A 295 34.08 10.03 -3.63
N SER A 296 34.66 9.91 -2.43
CA SER A 296 34.25 8.92 -1.43
C SER A 296 32.91 9.25 -0.73
N TYR A 297 32.39 10.48 -0.90
CA TYR A 297 31.17 10.91 -0.24
C TYR A 297 29.93 10.38 -0.97
N PRO A 298 29.16 9.46 -0.36
CA PRO A 298 28.14 8.67 -1.07
C PRO A 298 26.92 9.49 -1.53
N TYR A 299 26.69 10.68 -0.94
CA TYR A 299 25.54 11.51 -1.26
C TYR A 299 25.78 12.50 -2.42
N ASN A 300 26.99 12.53 -2.98
CA ASN A 300 27.33 13.40 -4.10
C ASN A 300 27.37 12.63 -5.42
N CYS A 301 26.28 11.89 -5.73
CA CYS A 301 26.23 11.06 -6.92
C CYS A 301 26.09 11.93 -8.19
N VAL A 302 26.83 11.53 -9.25
CA VAL A 302 26.75 12.13 -10.59
C VAL A 302 25.58 11.52 -11.41
N SER A 303 25.09 10.35 -11.01
CA SER A 303 23.95 9.68 -11.62
C SER A 303 23.18 8.83 -10.62
N VAL A 304 21.86 8.97 -10.61
CA VAL A 304 20.98 8.12 -9.79
C VAL A 304 20.75 6.73 -10.40
N TYR A 305 21.17 6.51 -11.64
CA TYR A 305 20.99 5.24 -12.36
C TYR A 305 22.26 4.41 -12.45
N ALA A 306 23.45 5.01 -12.33
CA ALA A 306 24.70 4.33 -12.42
C ALA A 306 25.19 3.88 -11.02
N LEU A 307 25.61 2.63 -10.90
CA LEU A 307 26.28 2.13 -9.71
C LEU A 307 27.78 2.48 -9.79
N ASN A 308 28.37 2.78 -8.62
CA ASN A 308 29.79 3.07 -8.56
C ASN A 308 30.62 1.79 -8.78
N PRO A 309 31.50 1.74 -9.79
CA PRO A 309 32.30 0.55 -10.11
C PRO A 309 33.24 0.13 -8.98
N ILE A 310 33.54 1.01 -8.03
CA ILE A 310 34.35 0.69 -6.84
C ILE A 310 33.72 -0.43 -6.00
N TYR A 311 32.39 -0.60 -6.06
CA TYR A 311 31.64 -1.62 -5.33
C TYR A 311 31.50 -2.94 -6.12
N ALA A 312 32.10 -3.05 -7.31
CA ALA A 312 32.07 -4.31 -8.05
C ALA A 312 32.73 -5.44 -7.25
N ASP A 313 32.09 -6.60 -7.20
CA ASP A 313 32.65 -7.84 -6.66
C ASP A 313 33.63 -8.43 -7.67
N MET A 314 34.93 -8.23 -7.41
CA MET A 314 35.99 -8.66 -8.31
C MET A 314 36.12 -10.20 -8.37
N SER A 315 35.58 -10.92 -7.40
CA SER A 315 35.59 -12.39 -7.39
C SER A 315 34.66 -13.02 -8.45
N CYS A 316 33.65 -12.25 -8.88
CA CYS A 316 32.72 -12.66 -9.92
C CYS A 316 33.26 -12.45 -11.36
N LEU A 317 34.40 -11.83 -11.52
CA LEU A 317 34.99 -11.53 -12.82
C LEU A 317 35.95 -12.64 -13.29
N PRO A 318 36.05 -12.89 -14.60
CA PRO A 318 37.01 -13.85 -15.12
C PRO A 318 38.46 -13.38 -14.87
N ALA A 319 39.34 -14.33 -14.67
CA ALA A 319 40.78 -14.04 -14.59
C ALA A 319 41.28 -13.40 -15.90
N LEU A 320 42.22 -12.48 -15.76
CA LEU A 320 42.88 -11.89 -16.93
C LEU A 320 43.70 -12.95 -17.68
N SER A 321 43.94 -12.75 -18.98
CA SER A 321 44.72 -13.64 -19.83
C SER A 321 46.20 -13.73 -19.44
N SER A 322 46.68 -12.81 -18.60
CA SER A 322 48.09 -12.74 -18.13
C SER A 322 48.24 -13.15 -16.68
N ASP A 323 48.90 -14.24 -16.39
CA ASP A 323 49.20 -14.72 -15.04
C ASP A 323 50.00 -13.67 -14.23
N LYS A 324 50.89 -12.95 -14.89
CA LYS A 324 51.67 -11.88 -14.24
C LYS A 324 50.77 -10.74 -13.76
N ARG A 325 49.76 -10.34 -14.55
CA ARG A 325 48.79 -9.34 -14.17
C ARG A 325 47.89 -9.86 -13.06
N ASN A 326 47.41 -11.08 -13.14
CA ASN A 326 46.61 -11.70 -12.08
C ASN A 326 47.37 -11.71 -10.75
N ALA A 327 48.64 -12.14 -10.74
CA ALA A 327 49.47 -12.12 -9.52
C ALA A 327 49.69 -10.72 -8.98
N TYR A 328 49.86 -9.72 -9.83
CA TYR A 328 49.94 -8.33 -9.44
C TYR A 328 48.66 -7.85 -8.71
N TYR A 329 47.48 -8.04 -9.32
CA TYR A 329 46.23 -7.62 -8.74
C TYR A 329 45.90 -8.33 -7.43
N GLN A 330 46.21 -9.62 -7.33
CA GLN A 330 46.06 -10.40 -6.10
C GLN A 330 46.96 -9.87 -4.95
N LYS A 331 48.20 -9.49 -5.27
CA LYS A 331 49.12 -8.94 -4.30
C LYS A 331 48.67 -7.57 -3.80
N GLU A 332 48.32 -6.66 -4.71
CA GLU A 332 47.91 -5.31 -4.40
C GLU A 332 46.56 -5.28 -3.65
N SER A 333 45.58 -6.11 -4.07
CA SER A 333 44.30 -6.18 -3.37
C SER A 333 44.46 -6.67 -1.93
N LYS A 334 45.29 -7.67 -1.67
CA LYS A 334 45.59 -8.15 -0.32
C LYS A 334 46.22 -7.03 0.53
N ALA A 335 47.20 -6.31 -0.05
CA ALA A 335 47.85 -5.20 0.65
C ALA A 335 46.85 -4.09 1.02
N LEU A 336 45.94 -3.72 0.10
CA LEU A 336 44.89 -2.73 0.41
C LEU A 336 43.90 -3.26 1.45
N ASN A 337 43.59 -4.56 1.42
CA ASN A 337 42.65 -5.15 2.36
C ASN A 337 43.15 -5.25 3.79
N THR A 338 44.48 -5.15 4.02
CA THR A 338 45.09 -5.12 5.35
C THR A 338 45.17 -3.72 5.96
N LEU A 339 44.85 -2.68 5.20
CA LEU A 339 44.90 -1.29 5.72
C LEU A 339 43.79 -1.07 6.76
N ALA A 340 44.10 -0.33 7.81
CA ALA A 340 43.15 0.04 8.87
C ALA A 340 42.01 0.94 8.35
N ALA A 341 42.27 1.73 7.31
CA ALA A 341 41.28 2.61 6.69
C ALA A 341 41.22 2.35 5.16
N VAL A 342 40.06 2.64 4.57
CA VAL A 342 39.88 2.55 3.11
C VAL A 342 40.72 3.63 2.44
N SER A 343 41.58 3.21 1.50
CA SER A 343 42.28 4.14 0.61
C SER A 343 41.50 4.23 -0.70
N TYR A 344 40.46 5.08 -0.74
CA TYR A 344 39.48 5.15 -1.83
C TYR A 344 40.16 5.28 -3.20
N ALA A 345 41.03 6.28 -3.38
CA ALA A 345 41.70 6.50 -4.67
C ALA A 345 42.52 5.29 -5.13
N LYS A 346 43.24 4.61 -4.22
CA LYS A 346 44.05 3.43 -4.57
C LYS A 346 43.17 2.24 -4.94
N VAL A 347 42.09 2.01 -4.21
CA VAL A 347 41.14 0.95 -4.50
C VAL A 347 40.45 1.20 -5.85
N TYR A 348 40.00 2.45 -6.07
CA TYR A 348 39.37 2.85 -7.33
C TYR A 348 40.28 2.59 -8.53
N MET A 349 41.50 3.05 -8.48
CA MET A 349 42.49 2.85 -9.56
C MET A 349 42.80 1.36 -9.79
N LEU A 350 42.91 0.58 -8.71
CA LEU A 350 43.19 -0.86 -8.82
C LEU A 350 42.02 -1.62 -9.47
N LYS A 351 40.79 -1.38 -9.02
CA LYS A 351 39.59 -2.03 -9.57
C LYS A 351 39.33 -1.60 -11.01
N LEU A 352 39.40 -0.29 -11.31
CA LEU A 352 39.21 0.22 -12.66
C LEU A 352 40.26 -0.32 -13.65
N GLY A 353 41.50 -0.49 -13.20
CA GLY A 353 42.56 -1.07 -14.02
C GLY A 353 42.41 -2.58 -14.29
N TYR A 354 41.60 -3.27 -13.47
CA TYR A 354 41.28 -4.69 -13.69
C TYR A 354 40.08 -4.84 -14.66
N LEU A 355 39.03 -3.98 -14.51
CA LEU A 355 37.86 -3.90 -15.38
C LEU A 355 38.23 -3.50 -16.81
#